data_3b60223b82c7b7beff106d855b1762af
#
_entry.id   3b60223b82c7b7beff106d855b1762af
#
_cell.length_a   1.000
_cell.length_b   1.000
_cell.length_c   1.000
_cell.angle_alpha   90.00
_cell.angle_beta   90.00
_cell.angle_gamma   90.00
#
_symmetry.space_group_name_H-M   'P 1'
#
loop_
_entity.id
_entity.type
_entity.pdbx_description
1 polymer ?
#
loop_
_entity_poly.entity_id
_entity_poly.type
_entity_poly.pdbx_seq_one_letter_code
_entity_poly.pdbx_strand_id
1 'polypeptide(L)'
;AEDGEILAKGPNIMMGYLRPSNPGVLERPEGGWHDTGDIVAIDNEGIIRIMGRVKRFAKIGGEMVSLAVVENCASAIWPDNLHAAVTLPDPRKGEQVILLSDTPESNREDILAWAKNHGVPELSVPRRVYHVDEIPVLGTGKIDYGAVQKKVEALLDD
;
A
#
# COMPACT_ATOMS: atom_id res chain seq x y z
N ALA A 1 -8.10 -2.45 21.12
CA ALA A 1 -8.09 -3.29 19.92
C ALA A 1 -6.70 -3.90 19.79
N GLU A 2 -6.60 -5.16 19.46
CA GLU A 2 -5.33 -5.79 19.07
C GLU A 2 -5.29 -5.74 17.55
N ASP A 3 -4.22 -5.14 17.00
CA ASP A 3 -3.97 -5.10 15.58
C ASP A 3 -3.15 -6.32 15.18
N GLY A 4 -3.51 -6.97 14.10
CA GLY A 4 -2.80 -8.16 13.64
C GLY A 4 -3.18 -8.58 12.22
N GLU A 5 -2.38 -9.50 11.67
CA GLU A 5 -2.66 -10.12 10.40
C GLU A 5 -3.78 -11.16 10.55
N ILE A 6 -4.77 -11.13 9.66
CA ILE A 6 -5.90 -12.05 9.73
C ILE A 6 -5.63 -13.31 8.91
N LEU A 7 -5.74 -14.45 9.58
CA LEU A 7 -5.77 -15.76 8.94
C LEU A 7 -7.20 -16.29 8.92
N ALA A 8 -7.62 -16.87 7.81
CA ALA A 8 -8.96 -17.41 7.65
C ALA A 8 -8.95 -18.92 7.38
N LYS A 9 -9.91 -19.65 8.00
CA LYS A 9 -10.09 -21.09 7.79
C LYS A 9 -11.58 -21.41 7.73
N GLY A 10 -12.00 -22.22 6.78
CA GLY A 10 -13.39 -22.64 6.63
C GLY A 10 -13.66 -23.28 5.29
N PRO A 11 -14.89 -23.78 5.06
CA PRO A 11 -15.27 -24.46 3.82
C PRO A 11 -15.30 -23.54 2.59
N ASN A 12 -15.34 -22.22 2.79
CA ASN A 12 -15.35 -21.19 1.76
C ASN A 12 -13.94 -20.73 1.35
N ILE A 13 -12.90 -21.24 2.00
CA ILE A 13 -11.52 -20.90 1.62
C ILE A 13 -11.15 -21.66 0.34
N MET A 14 -10.39 -20.96 -0.54
CA MET A 14 -9.89 -21.54 -1.78
C MET A 14 -9.12 -22.84 -1.52
N MET A 15 -9.18 -23.77 -2.48
CA MET A 15 -8.46 -25.05 -2.37
C MET A 15 -6.94 -24.88 -2.43
N GLY A 16 -6.42 -23.83 -3.03
CA GLY A 16 -5.00 -23.55 -3.14
C GLY A 16 -4.66 -22.65 -4.33
N TYR A 17 -3.37 -22.43 -4.55
CA TYR A 17 -2.82 -21.64 -5.64
C TYR A 17 -2.26 -22.52 -6.75
N LEU A 18 -2.47 -22.14 -8.00
CA LEU A 18 -1.72 -22.63 -9.15
C LEU A 18 -0.66 -21.59 -9.48
N ARG A 19 0.61 -21.92 -9.24
CA ARG A 19 1.71 -20.96 -9.46
C ARG A 19 2.41 -21.23 -10.81
N PRO A 20 2.83 -20.16 -11.51
CA PRO A 20 3.64 -20.31 -12.74
C PRO A 20 4.95 -21.06 -12.51
N SER A 21 5.53 -20.96 -11.30
CA SER A 21 6.75 -21.67 -10.90
C SER A 21 6.58 -23.19 -10.75
N ASN A 22 5.32 -23.67 -10.60
CA ASN A 22 4.99 -25.08 -10.42
C ASN A 22 3.68 -25.44 -11.16
N PRO A 23 3.67 -25.44 -12.49
CA PRO A 23 2.46 -25.60 -13.30
C PRO A 23 1.77 -26.93 -13.03
N GLY A 24 0.45 -26.91 -12.88
CA GLY A 24 -0.39 -28.10 -12.67
C GLY A 24 -0.41 -28.64 -11.23
N VAL A 25 0.36 -28.06 -10.31
CA VAL A 25 0.37 -28.45 -8.90
C VAL A 25 -0.45 -27.47 -8.09
N LEU A 26 -1.47 -27.96 -7.38
CA LEU A 26 -2.28 -27.17 -6.46
C LEU A 26 -1.58 -27.08 -5.10
N GLU A 27 -1.06 -25.89 -4.80
CA GLU A 27 -0.44 -25.58 -3.50
C GLU A 27 -1.52 -25.19 -2.49
N ARG A 28 -1.84 -26.10 -1.57
CA ARG A 28 -2.87 -25.86 -0.55
C ARG A 28 -2.35 -24.96 0.57
N PRO A 29 -3.24 -24.13 1.19
CA PRO A 29 -2.90 -23.39 2.39
C PRO A 29 -2.42 -24.33 3.51
N GLU A 30 -1.34 -23.95 4.17
CA GLU A 30 -0.74 -24.76 5.25
C GLU A 30 -1.72 -24.93 6.41
N GLY A 31 -1.93 -26.17 6.82
CA GLY A 31 -2.91 -26.49 7.87
C GLY A 31 -4.36 -26.07 7.54
N GLY A 32 -4.64 -25.69 6.30
CA GLY A 32 -5.95 -25.18 5.86
C GLY A 32 -6.22 -23.74 6.26
N TRP A 33 -5.20 -23.00 6.75
CA TRP A 33 -5.29 -21.58 7.05
C TRP A 33 -4.85 -20.75 5.86
N HIS A 34 -5.74 -19.85 5.41
CA HIS A 34 -5.44 -18.90 4.36
C HIS A 34 -4.95 -17.60 5.01
N ASP A 35 -3.72 -17.25 4.65
CA ASP A 35 -3.17 -15.93 4.92
C ASP A 35 -3.81 -14.94 3.94
N THR A 36 -4.61 -14.01 4.49
CA THR A 36 -5.29 -13.00 3.67
C THR A 36 -4.35 -11.87 3.24
N GLY A 37 -3.24 -11.69 3.97
CA GLY A 37 -2.34 -10.55 3.84
C GLY A 37 -2.97 -9.21 4.26
N ASP A 38 -4.09 -9.25 5.00
CA ASP A 38 -4.76 -8.06 5.53
C ASP A 38 -4.40 -7.85 7.00
N ILE A 39 -4.11 -6.61 7.37
CA ILE A 39 -3.99 -6.16 8.76
C ILE A 39 -5.36 -5.68 9.20
N VAL A 40 -5.81 -6.16 10.35
CA VAL A 40 -7.11 -5.82 10.91
C VAL A 40 -6.99 -5.34 12.35
N ALA A 41 -7.95 -4.52 12.78
CA ALA A 41 -8.22 -4.21 14.17
C ALA A 41 -9.53 -4.89 14.58
N ILE A 42 -9.57 -5.52 15.75
CA ILE A 42 -10.78 -6.13 16.31
C ILE A 42 -11.20 -5.31 17.52
N ASP A 43 -12.42 -4.80 17.53
CA ASP A 43 -12.96 -4.07 18.68
C ASP A 43 -13.51 -5.02 19.76
N ASN A 44 -13.95 -4.42 20.88
CA ASN A 44 -14.46 -5.18 22.04
C ASN A 44 -15.78 -5.92 21.74
N GLU A 45 -16.45 -5.61 20.64
CA GLU A 45 -17.69 -6.27 20.18
C GLU A 45 -17.37 -7.39 19.17
N GLY A 46 -16.08 -7.59 18.84
CA GLY A 46 -15.63 -8.59 17.86
C GLY A 46 -15.77 -8.15 16.40
N ILE A 47 -16.02 -6.87 16.17
CA ILE A 47 -16.12 -6.33 14.80
C ILE A 47 -14.71 -6.16 14.23
N ILE A 48 -14.50 -6.74 13.05
CA ILE A 48 -13.23 -6.71 12.34
C ILE A 48 -13.23 -5.50 11.39
N ARG A 49 -12.23 -4.64 11.53
CA ARG A 49 -11.96 -3.53 10.61
C ARG A 49 -10.68 -3.79 9.85
N ILE A 50 -10.72 -3.76 8.52
CA ILE A 50 -9.54 -3.89 7.68
C ILE A 50 -8.78 -2.56 7.72
N MET A 51 -7.54 -2.60 8.22
CA MET A 51 -6.64 -1.45 8.32
C MET A 51 -5.78 -1.27 7.07
N GLY A 52 -5.56 -2.36 6.31
CA GLY A 52 -4.81 -2.35 5.07
C GLY A 52 -4.20 -3.70 4.75
N ARG A 53 -3.29 -3.70 3.77
CA ARG A 53 -2.53 -4.89 3.33
C ARG A 53 -1.14 -4.88 3.96
N VAL A 54 -0.64 -6.02 4.44
CA VAL A 54 0.72 -6.16 4.99
C VAL A 54 1.78 -5.55 4.08
N LYS A 55 1.70 -5.84 2.77
CA LYS A 55 2.62 -5.32 1.75
C LYS A 55 2.40 -3.84 1.39
N ARG A 56 1.41 -3.18 2.00
CA ARG A 56 1.05 -1.78 1.77
C ARG A 56 1.33 -0.91 2.99
N PHE A 57 2.34 -1.28 3.77
CA PHE A 57 2.87 -0.48 4.87
C PHE A 57 4.36 -0.24 4.66
N ALA A 58 4.81 0.95 5.02
CA ALA A 58 6.21 1.32 5.15
C ALA A 58 6.64 1.26 6.61
N LYS A 59 7.82 0.73 6.89
CA LYS A 59 8.42 0.77 8.23
C LYS A 59 9.41 1.91 8.33
N ILE A 60 8.96 3.05 8.87
CA ILE A 60 9.74 4.29 8.93
C ILE A 60 10.12 4.60 10.38
N GLY A 61 11.40 4.47 10.72
CA GLY A 61 11.88 4.75 12.07
C GLY A 61 11.26 3.85 13.15
N GLY A 62 10.82 2.65 12.78
CA GLY A 62 10.16 1.70 13.66
C GLY A 62 8.63 1.77 13.67
N GLU A 63 8.04 2.79 13.06
CA GLU A 63 6.58 2.95 12.97
C GLU A 63 6.03 2.42 11.63
N MET A 64 4.83 1.85 11.67
CA MET A 64 4.13 1.33 10.50
C MET A 64 3.27 2.43 9.87
N VAL A 65 3.58 2.82 8.64
CA VAL A 65 2.88 3.84 7.87
C VAL A 65 2.10 3.19 6.74
N SER A 66 0.80 3.37 6.72
CA SER A 66 -0.06 2.84 5.64
C SER A 66 0.12 3.65 4.36
N LEU A 67 0.50 2.99 3.25
CA LEU A 67 0.60 3.63 1.94
C LEU A 67 -0.76 4.07 1.42
N ALA A 68 -1.84 3.39 1.81
CA ALA A 68 -3.19 3.81 1.47
C ALA A 68 -3.57 5.16 2.09
N VAL A 69 -3.09 5.46 3.31
CA VAL A 69 -3.31 6.78 3.93
C VAL A 69 -2.62 7.87 3.10
N VAL A 70 -1.41 7.62 2.61
CA VAL A 70 -0.68 8.55 1.73
C VAL A 70 -1.46 8.82 0.44
N GLU A 71 -1.95 7.77 -0.20
CA GLU A 71 -2.76 7.85 -1.43
C GLU A 71 -4.08 8.58 -1.18
N ASN A 72 -4.75 8.30 -0.07
CA ASN A 72 -6.00 8.98 0.31
C ASN A 72 -5.81 10.48 0.53
N CYS A 73 -4.67 10.91 1.10
CA CYS A 73 -4.35 12.33 1.23
C CYS A 73 -4.26 12.99 -0.14
N ALA A 74 -3.54 12.37 -1.07
CA ALA A 74 -3.39 12.89 -2.43
C ALA A 74 -4.73 12.91 -3.17
N SER A 75 -5.53 11.84 -3.09
CA SER A 75 -6.85 11.76 -3.72
C SER A 75 -7.86 12.74 -3.15
N ALA A 76 -7.70 13.15 -1.88
CA ALA A 76 -8.56 14.17 -1.29
C ALA A 76 -8.23 15.58 -1.81
N ILE A 77 -6.99 15.81 -2.24
CA ILE A 77 -6.54 17.10 -2.82
C ILE A 77 -6.80 17.12 -4.33
N TRP A 78 -6.49 16.02 -5.03
CA TRP A 78 -6.60 15.87 -6.49
C TRP A 78 -7.48 14.65 -6.83
N PRO A 79 -8.82 14.77 -6.67
CA PRO A 79 -9.75 13.63 -6.74
C PRO A 79 -9.91 13.03 -8.15
N ASP A 80 -9.62 13.78 -9.18
CA ASP A 80 -9.77 13.35 -10.58
C ASP A 80 -8.54 12.61 -11.12
N ASN A 81 -7.50 12.46 -10.27
CA ASN A 81 -6.20 11.91 -10.66
C ASN A 81 -5.90 10.60 -9.92
N LEU A 82 -5.01 9.81 -10.52
CA LEU A 82 -4.50 8.59 -9.92
C LEU A 82 -3.22 8.88 -9.12
N HIS A 83 -3.12 8.22 -7.97
CA HIS A 83 -1.99 8.34 -7.07
C HIS A 83 -1.55 6.95 -6.61
N ALA A 84 -0.25 6.71 -6.63
CA ALA A 84 0.31 5.43 -6.19
C ALA A 84 1.52 5.66 -5.28
N ALA A 85 1.44 5.17 -4.05
CA ALA A 85 2.53 5.24 -3.10
C ALA A 85 3.32 3.93 -3.08
N VAL A 86 4.64 4.02 -3.04
CA VAL A 86 5.56 2.89 -2.89
C VAL A 86 6.63 3.20 -1.86
N THR A 87 7.34 2.17 -1.41
CA THR A 87 8.45 2.32 -0.48
C THR A 87 9.80 2.19 -1.20
N LEU A 88 10.77 2.94 -0.71
CA LEU A 88 12.18 2.77 -1.05
C LEU A 88 13.01 2.61 0.22
N PRO A 89 14.15 1.94 0.17
CA PRO A 89 15.08 1.91 1.27
C PRO A 89 15.55 3.32 1.68
N ASP A 90 15.64 3.57 2.98
CA ASP A 90 16.26 4.77 3.55
C ASP A 90 17.32 4.35 4.57
N PRO A 91 18.61 4.76 4.41
CA PRO A 91 19.69 4.31 5.28
C PRO A 91 19.55 4.74 6.74
N ARG A 92 18.74 5.77 7.03
CA ARG A 92 18.56 6.32 8.38
C ARG A 92 17.31 5.83 9.06
N LYS A 93 16.23 5.64 8.29
CA LYS A 93 14.90 5.35 8.82
C LYS A 93 14.35 3.97 8.41
N GLY A 94 15.14 3.16 7.69
CA GLY A 94 14.74 1.88 7.13
C GLY A 94 14.04 2.03 5.79
N GLU A 95 12.88 2.68 5.75
CA GLU A 95 12.12 2.94 4.53
C GLU A 95 11.70 4.41 4.42
N GLN A 96 11.38 4.82 3.20
CA GLN A 96 10.76 6.10 2.87
C GLN A 96 9.63 5.89 1.88
N VAL A 97 8.60 6.74 1.96
CA VAL A 97 7.47 6.70 1.03
C VAL A 97 7.68 7.67 -0.11
N ILE A 98 7.45 7.18 -1.31
CA ILE A 98 7.42 7.96 -2.55
C ILE A 98 6.02 7.90 -3.12
N LEU A 99 5.51 9.02 -3.59
CA LEU A 99 4.22 9.11 -4.28
C LEU A 99 4.45 9.40 -5.76
N LEU A 100 3.85 8.60 -6.63
CA LEU A 100 3.64 8.95 -8.02
C LEU A 100 2.22 9.51 -8.19
N SER A 101 2.09 10.51 -9.03
CA SER A 101 0.82 11.13 -9.38
C SER A 101 0.78 11.49 -10.87
N ASP A 102 -0.38 11.34 -11.51
CA ASP A 102 -0.58 11.73 -12.90
C ASP A 102 -1.09 13.19 -13.05
N THR A 103 -1.04 13.97 -11.97
CA THR A 103 -1.28 15.42 -12.05
C THR A 103 0.02 16.21 -11.85
N PRO A 104 0.32 17.17 -12.74
CA PRO A 104 1.51 18.02 -12.63
C PRO A 104 1.49 18.96 -11.42
N GLU A 105 0.31 19.25 -10.88
CA GLU A 105 0.15 20.10 -9.69
C GLU A 105 0.56 19.39 -8.39
N SER A 106 0.74 18.06 -8.44
CA SER A 106 1.05 17.29 -7.24
C SER A 106 2.39 17.71 -6.62
N ASN A 107 2.37 18.03 -5.35
CA ASN A 107 3.54 18.43 -4.60
C ASN A 107 3.43 18.00 -3.13
N ARG A 108 4.57 17.95 -2.45
CA ARG A 108 4.67 17.51 -1.06
C ARG A 108 4.07 18.53 -0.08
N GLU A 109 4.18 19.80 -0.38
CA GLU A 109 3.77 20.91 0.48
C GLU A 109 2.27 20.90 0.70
N ASP A 110 1.48 20.68 -0.35
CA ASP A 110 0.03 20.61 -0.27
C ASP A 110 -0.43 19.37 0.52
N ILE A 111 0.23 18.22 0.31
CA ILE A 111 -0.05 17.02 1.10
C ILE A 111 0.27 17.25 2.59
N LEU A 112 1.38 17.91 2.89
CA LEU A 112 1.75 18.24 4.27
C LEU A 112 0.74 19.19 4.91
N ALA A 113 0.32 20.22 4.19
CA ALA A 113 -0.67 21.17 4.66
C ALA A 113 -2.03 20.50 4.91
N TRP A 114 -2.46 19.65 3.98
CA TRP A 114 -3.69 18.89 4.11
C TRP A 114 -3.63 17.95 5.32
N ALA A 115 -2.56 17.19 5.46
CA ALA A 115 -2.35 16.24 6.56
C ALA A 115 -2.43 16.93 7.93
N LYS A 116 -1.76 18.07 8.09
CA LYS A 116 -1.81 18.87 9.33
C LYS A 116 -3.24 19.31 9.69
N ASN A 117 -4.01 19.74 8.69
CA ASN A 117 -5.37 20.21 8.90
C ASN A 117 -6.37 19.07 9.21
N HIS A 118 -6.03 17.82 8.87
CA HIS A 118 -6.91 16.66 9.04
C HIS A 118 -6.39 15.66 10.09
N GLY A 119 -5.37 16.05 10.89
CA GLY A 119 -4.84 15.20 11.95
C GLY A 119 -4.10 13.95 11.46
N VAL A 120 -3.63 13.94 10.22
CA VAL A 120 -2.80 12.84 9.67
C VAL A 120 -1.35 13.05 10.12
N PRO A 121 -0.69 12.01 10.66
CA PRO A 121 0.70 12.11 11.09
C PRO A 121 1.63 12.53 9.96
N GLU A 122 2.63 13.37 10.24
CA GLU A 122 3.61 13.84 9.26
C GLU A 122 4.42 12.66 8.64
N LEU A 123 4.54 11.55 9.36
CA LEU A 123 5.16 10.33 8.85
C LEU A 123 4.43 9.75 7.63
N SER A 124 3.11 10.02 7.51
CA SER A 124 2.30 9.64 6.35
C SER A 124 2.40 10.61 5.17
N VAL A 125 3.23 11.65 5.27
CA VAL A 125 3.51 12.55 4.15
C VAL A 125 4.67 11.97 3.34
N PRO A 126 4.53 11.77 2.00
CA PRO A 126 5.57 11.18 1.18
C PRO A 126 6.84 12.05 1.23
N ARG A 127 8.01 11.42 1.20
CA ARG A 127 9.29 12.14 1.17
C ARG A 127 9.49 12.89 -0.14
N ARG A 128 9.03 12.28 -1.24
CA ARG A 128 9.06 12.86 -2.60
C ARG A 128 7.76 12.56 -3.31
N VAL A 129 7.36 13.48 -4.18
CA VAL A 129 6.25 13.35 -5.10
C VAL A 129 6.82 13.47 -6.51
N TYR A 130 6.49 12.53 -7.39
CA TYR A 130 6.89 12.56 -8.79
C TYR A 130 5.64 12.61 -9.66
N HIS A 131 5.63 13.56 -10.59
CA HIS A 131 4.67 13.57 -11.68
C HIS A 131 5.06 12.55 -12.74
N VAL A 132 4.07 11.83 -13.26
CA VAL A 132 4.18 10.92 -14.41
C VAL A 132 2.97 11.12 -15.32
N ASP A 133 3.15 10.93 -16.62
CA ASP A 133 2.05 11.08 -17.57
C ASP A 133 0.91 10.08 -17.34
N GLU A 134 1.25 8.89 -16.81
CA GLU A 134 0.29 7.82 -16.56
C GLU A 134 0.77 6.92 -15.42
N ILE A 135 -0.16 6.61 -14.49
CA ILE A 135 0.04 5.60 -13.45
C ILE A 135 -0.24 4.21 -14.05
N PRO A 136 0.70 3.25 -13.95
CA PRO A 136 0.49 1.89 -14.44
C PRO A 136 -0.72 1.21 -13.80
N VAL A 137 -1.59 0.61 -14.63
CA VAL A 137 -2.76 -0.14 -14.18
C VAL A 137 -2.77 -1.55 -14.79
N LEU A 138 -3.33 -2.49 -14.06
CA LEU A 138 -3.60 -3.85 -14.54
C LEU A 138 -4.77 -3.84 -15.52
N GLY A 139 -4.92 -4.88 -16.33
CA GLY A 139 -6.08 -5.03 -17.21
C GLY A 139 -7.45 -5.04 -16.50
N THR A 140 -7.46 -5.14 -15.17
CA THR A 140 -8.66 -5.01 -14.32
C THR A 140 -8.97 -3.56 -13.91
N GLY A 141 -8.15 -2.59 -14.32
CA GLY A 141 -8.26 -1.18 -13.92
C GLY A 141 -7.68 -0.85 -12.53
N LYS A 142 -7.11 -1.83 -11.82
CA LYS A 142 -6.42 -1.59 -10.53
C LYS A 142 -4.99 -1.15 -10.77
N ILE A 143 -4.44 -0.32 -9.88
CA ILE A 143 -3.04 0.11 -9.94
C ILE A 143 -2.11 -1.11 -9.91
N ASP A 144 -1.16 -1.16 -10.85
CA ASP A 144 -0.07 -2.14 -10.87
C ASP A 144 1.10 -1.63 -10.04
N TYR A 145 1.06 -1.91 -8.74
CA TYR A 145 2.12 -1.47 -7.81
C TYR A 145 3.50 -2.06 -8.14
N GLY A 146 3.56 -3.20 -8.81
CA GLY A 146 4.82 -3.78 -9.27
C GLY A 146 5.45 -2.96 -10.39
N ALA A 147 4.65 -2.49 -11.34
CA ALA A 147 5.11 -1.59 -12.40
C ALA A 147 5.42 -0.18 -11.85
N VAL A 148 4.61 0.32 -10.89
CA VAL A 148 4.87 1.59 -10.20
C VAL A 148 6.22 1.57 -9.48
N GLN A 149 6.54 0.49 -8.75
CA GLN A 149 7.82 0.33 -8.05
C GLN A 149 9.00 0.43 -9.02
N LYS A 150 8.96 -0.29 -10.14
CA LYS A 150 10.00 -0.24 -11.18
C LYS A 150 10.14 1.14 -11.82
N LYS A 151 9.01 1.84 -12.01
CA LYS A 151 9.00 3.20 -12.58
C LYS A 151 9.67 4.19 -11.63
N VAL A 152 9.43 4.06 -10.31
CA VAL A 152 10.10 4.89 -9.29
C VAL A 152 11.60 4.60 -9.24
N GLU A 153 12.01 3.33 -9.28
CA GLU A 153 13.42 2.94 -9.28
C GLU A 153 14.15 3.55 -10.48
N ALA A 154 13.55 3.48 -11.68
CA ALA A 154 14.11 4.10 -12.88
C ALA A 154 14.26 5.63 -12.79
N LEU A 155 13.27 6.33 -12.16
CA LEU A 155 13.33 7.79 -11.97
C LEU A 155 14.44 8.24 -10.99
N LEU A 156 15.03 7.33 -10.24
CA LEU A 156 16.11 7.64 -9.30
C LEU A 156 17.50 7.36 -9.86
N ASP A 157 17.57 6.55 -10.93
CA ASP A 157 18.83 6.19 -11.60
C ASP A 157 19.23 7.23 -12.66
N ASP A 158 18.30 8.14 -13.02
CA ASP A 158 18.50 9.31 -13.91
C ASP A 158 18.88 10.57 -13.13
#